data_859648d9ad5b1b365e9609132710e50c
#
_entry.id   859648d9ad5b1b365e9609132710e50c
#
_cell.length_a   1.000
_cell.length_b   1.000
_cell.length_c   1.000
_cell.angle_alpha   90.00
_cell.angle_beta   90.00
_cell.angle_gamma   90.00
#
_symmetry.space_group_name_H-M   'P 1'
#
loop_
_entity.id
_entity.type
_entity.pdbx_description
1 polymer ?
#
loop_
_entity_poly.entity_id
_entity_poly.type
_entity_poly.pdbx_seq_one_letter_code
_entity_poly.pdbx_strand_id
1 'polypeptide(L)'
;MRSVQHCRLDFFGTGRSLLQQTFDRFKQVIPTENILVVTNDLYADLVKEQLPELNSEQILLEPTRRNTAPCIAWAAYHIRALNPNANIVVAPSDHLILKESEFLSAIEKGLAFVAKSDKLLTLGIKPNRPETGYGYIQVAEHIDSSFYKVKTFTEKPELELAKVFVESGEFYWNAGLFMWNVNSIIKAGELLLPELATKLAAGKDVYGTPEEKKFIDENFPACPNVSIDFGIMEKADNVYVSLGDFGWSDLGTWGSLYDLSQKDESENVTLKCRSLLYNSKNNIVVLPQNKLAVIDGLEGYLIAESDNVLLICKKDEEHSIRKYVNDAQIKLGEDYI
;
A
#
# COMPACT_ATOMS: atom_id res chain seq x y z
N MET A 1 -11.54 -0.30 8.04
CA MET A 1 -10.92 -0.83 9.25
C MET A 1 -9.59 -1.56 9.04
N ARG A 2 -9.34 -2.25 7.89
CA ARG A 2 -8.11 -3.03 7.67
C ARG A 2 -6.79 -2.26 7.75
N SER A 3 -6.68 -1.04 7.19
CA SER A 3 -5.41 -0.28 7.17
C SER A 3 -4.89 0.13 8.54
N VAL A 4 -5.76 0.37 9.52
CA VAL A 4 -5.35 0.83 10.86
C VAL A 4 -4.83 -0.29 11.74
N GLN A 5 -5.41 -1.48 11.63
CA GLN A 5 -4.89 -2.66 12.33
C GLN A 5 -3.50 -3.02 11.79
N HIS A 6 -3.27 -2.95 10.48
CA HIS A 6 -1.95 -3.19 9.88
C HIS A 6 -0.91 -2.16 10.35
N CYS A 7 -1.25 -0.88 10.42
CA CYS A 7 -0.33 0.14 10.91
C CYS A 7 0.08 -0.04 12.39
N ARG A 8 -0.73 -0.73 13.21
CA ARG A 8 -0.41 -1.04 14.61
C ARG A 8 0.35 -2.35 14.81
N LEU A 9 0.32 -3.26 13.84
CA LEU A 9 0.81 -4.62 14.04
C LEU A 9 2.31 -4.71 13.77
N ASP A 10 3.05 -5.13 14.80
CA ASP A 10 4.36 -5.74 14.66
C ASP A 10 4.16 -7.22 14.25
N PHE A 11 4.10 -7.46 12.94
CA PHE A 11 3.87 -8.80 12.40
C PHE A 11 5.03 -9.76 12.68
N PHE A 12 6.23 -9.22 12.74
CA PHE A 12 7.47 -10.02 12.78
C PHE A 12 8.22 -9.94 14.11
N GLY A 13 7.65 -9.31 15.14
CA GLY A 13 8.29 -9.19 16.45
C GLY A 13 9.50 -8.24 16.46
N THR A 14 9.50 -7.25 15.58
CA THR A 14 10.59 -6.26 15.44
C THR A 14 10.55 -5.16 16.51
N GLY A 15 9.45 -5.05 17.25
CA GLY A 15 9.17 -3.94 18.16
C GLY A 15 8.70 -2.66 17.44
N ARG A 16 8.50 -2.71 16.09
CA ARG A 16 8.11 -1.57 15.24
C ARG A 16 6.88 -1.93 14.41
N SER A 17 5.91 -1.02 14.36
CA SER A 17 4.76 -1.15 13.44
C SER A 17 5.18 -0.95 11.98
N LEU A 18 4.35 -1.36 11.02
CA LEU A 18 4.61 -1.13 9.59
C LEU A 18 4.74 0.35 9.24
N LEU A 19 3.92 1.21 9.86
CA LEU A 19 4.03 2.66 9.71
C LEU A 19 5.40 3.16 10.15
N GLN A 20 5.86 2.72 11.33
CA GLN A 20 7.17 3.08 11.86
C GLN A 20 8.31 2.54 10.97
N GLN A 21 8.22 1.29 10.51
CA GLN A 21 9.21 0.71 9.61
C GLN A 21 9.28 1.48 8.28
N THR A 22 8.13 1.89 7.74
CA THR A 22 8.08 2.71 6.52
C THR A 22 8.72 4.08 6.74
N PHE A 23 8.42 4.74 7.84
CA PHE A 23 9.02 6.02 8.21
C PHE A 23 10.55 5.90 8.40
N ASP A 24 11.02 4.91 9.18
CA ASP A 24 12.43 4.67 9.44
C ASP A 24 13.21 4.36 8.15
N ARG A 25 12.57 3.67 7.22
CA ARG A 25 13.13 3.37 5.89
C ARG A 25 13.33 4.63 5.08
N PHE A 26 12.32 5.47 4.93
CA PHE A 26 12.43 6.70 4.14
C PHE A 26 13.35 7.75 4.78
N LYS A 27 13.47 7.81 6.10
CA LYS A 27 14.43 8.70 6.81
C LYS A 27 15.88 8.48 6.39
N GLN A 28 16.23 7.34 5.84
CA GLN A 28 17.59 7.07 5.39
C GLN A 28 17.96 7.87 4.13
N VAL A 29 16.98 8.31 3.34
CA VAL A 29 17.20 9.00 2.06
C VAL A 29 16.42 10.31 1.94
N ILE A 30 15.48 10.59 2.83
CA ILE A 30 14.66 11.81 2.84
C ILE A 30 14.77 12.47 4.22
N PRO A 31 15.15 13.75 4.31
CA PRO A 31 15.12 14.50 5.57
C PRO A 31 13.75 14.42 6.24
N THR A 32 13.72 14.27 7.57
CA THR A 32 12.47 14.08 8.33
C THR A 32 11.46 15.21 8.09
N GLU A 33 11.93 16.44 7.97
CA GLU A 33 11.10 17.62 7.67
C GLU A 33 10.39 17.57 6.31
N ASN A 34 10.83 16.69 5.40
CA ASN A 34 10.24 16.49 4.08
C ASN A 34 9.34 15.24 4.02
N ILE A 35 9.09 14.57 5.13
CA ILE A 35 8.17 13.43 5.22
C ILE A 35 6.80 13.92 5.69
N LEU A 36 5.78 13.67 4.87
CA LEU A 36 4.38 13.96 5.20
C LEU A 36 3.60 12.65 5.37
N VAL A 37 2.70 12.63 6.32
CA VAL A 37 1.72 11.54 6.49
C VAL A 37 0.33 12.08 6.20
N VAL A 38 -0.35 11.53 5.21
CA VAL A 38 -1.75 11.86 4.94
C VAL A 38 -2.64 10.76 5.51
N THR A 39 -3.56 11.13 6.37
CA THR A 39 -4.45 10.19 7.04
C THR A 39 -5.81 10.83 7.35
N ASN A 40 -6.75 10.07 7.90
CA ASN A 40 -8.03 10.59 8.36
C ASN A 40 -7.91 11.16 9.78
N ASP A 41 -8.73 12.15 10.12
CA ASP A 41 -8.80 12.77 11.46
C ASP A 41 -8.87 11.73 12.61
N LEU A 42 -9.56 10.61 12.40
CA LEU A 42 -9.71 9.54 13.40
C LEU A 42 -8.39 8.86 13.80
N TYR A 43 -7.34 9.02 12.99
CA TYR A 43 -6.04 8.38 13.21
C TYR A 43 -4.93 9.34 13.57
N ALA A 44 -5.25 10.61 13.73
CA ALA A 44 -4.28 11.67 14.05
C ALA A 44 -3.45 11.33 15.29
N ASP A 45 -4.10 10.97 16.39
CA ASP A 45 -3.44 10.65 17.66
C ASP A 45 -2.57 9.39 17.55
N LEU A 46 -3.04 8.37 16.80
CA LEU A 46 -2.27 7.17 16.55
C LEU A 46 -0.97 7.47 15.78
N VAL A 47 -1.05 8.31 14.75
CA VAL A 47 0.14 8.69 13.97
C VAL A 47 1.12 9.46 14.84
N LYS A 48 0.64 10.41 15.64
CA LYS A 48 1.48 11.17 16.58
C LYS A 48 2.15 10.28 17.63
N GLU A 49 1.42 9.29 18.17
CA GLU A 49 1.96 8.31 19.12
C GLU A 49 3.08 7.47 18.49
N GLN A 50 2.87 7.01 17.25
CA GLN A 50 3.84 6.16 16.57
C GLN A 50 5.03 6.91 15.98
N LEU A 51 4.82 8.13 15.52
CA LEU A 51 5.82 8.97 14.87
C LEU A 51 6.00 10.32 15.61
N PRO A 52 6.50 10.30 16.86
CA PRO A 52 6.65 11.52 17.66
C PRO A 52 7.69 12.50 17.11
N GLU A 53 8.47 12.09 16.11
CA GLU A 53 9.44 12.94 15.41
C GLU A 53 8.75 13.91 14.41
N LEU A 54 7.52 13.62 13.98
CA LEU A 54 6.77 14.49 13.08
C LEU A 54 6.07 15.60 13.86
N ASN A 55 6.13 16.82 13.34
CA ASN A 55 5.32 17.92 13.84
C ASN A 55 3.89 17.85 13.26
N SER A 56 2.99 18.67 13.81
CA SER A 56 1.57 18.65 13.41
C SER A 56 1.33 19.07 11.95
N GLU A 57 2.21 19.87 11.36
CA GLU A 57 2.10 20.37 9.99
C GLU A 57 2.47 19.28 8.97
N GLN A 58 3.21 18.25 9.41
CA GLN A 58 3.57 17.10 8.58
C GLN A 58 2.49 15.99 8.56
N ILE A 59 1.40 16.17 9.33
CA ILE A 59 0.30 15.22 9.38
C ILE A 59 -0.94 15.87 8.76
N LEU A 60 -1.18 15.57 7.49
CA LEU A 60 -2.32 16.09 6.74
C LEU A 60 -3.56 15.23 7.04
N LEU A 61 -4.61 15.86 7.58
CA LEU A 61 -5.79 15.17 8.08
C LEU A 61 -6.98 15.33 7.13
N GLU A 62 -7.32 14.26 6.41
CA GLU A 62 -8.50 14.22 5.55
C GLU A 62 -9.79 14.25 6.37
N PRO A 63 -10.73 15.18 6.08
CA PRO A 63 -12.00 15.24 6.81
C PRO A 63 -12.92 14.07 6.47
N THR A 64 -12.73 13.43 5.31
CA THR A 64 -13.48 12.26 4.86
C THR A 64 -12.65 11.42 3.89
N ARG A 65 -12.96 10.14 3.76
CA ARG A 65 -12.27 9.25 2.82
C ARG A 65 -12.75 9.46 1.39
N ARG A 66 -11.82 9.78 0.48
CA ARG A 66 -12.06 9.98 -0.96
C ARG A 66 -11.12 9.17 -1.86
N ASN A 67 -10.53 8.09 -1.31
CA ASN A 67 -9.54 7.28 -2.00
C ASN A 67 -8.22 8.04 -2.26
N THR A 68 -7.29 7.46 -3.05
CA THR A 68 -5.90 7.92 -3.12
C THR A 68 -5.67 9.12 -4.03
N ALA A 69 -6.48 9.35 -5.09
CA ALA A 69 -6.23 10.48 -5.97
C ALA A 69 -6.45 11.85 -5.31
N PRO A 70 -7.54 12.11 -4.55
CA PRO A 70 -7.68 13.36 -3.82
C PRO A 70 -6.63 13.56 -2.73
N CYS A 71 -6.28 12.50 -2.00
CA CYS A 71 -5.22 12.46 -1.01
C CYS A 71 -3.88 12.95 -1.61
N ILE A 72 -3.44 12.32 -2.70
CA ILE A 72 -2.19 12.64 -3.39
C ILE A 72 -2.24 14.03 -4.02
N ALA A 73 -3.37 14.41 -4.61
CA ALA A 73 -3.52 15.73 -5.21
C ALA A 73 -3.40 16.85 -4.15
N TRP A 74 -4.07 16.71 -3.01
CA TRP A 74 -3.92 17.66 -1.92
C TRP A 74 -2.47 17.75 -1.46
N ALA A 75 -1.83 16.64 -1.13
CA ALA A 75 -0.42 16.63 -0.74
C ALA A 75 0.49 17.29 -1.81
N ALA A 76 0.21 17.07 -3.10
CA ALA A 76 0.96 17.70 -4.18
C ALA A 76 0.79 19.23 -4.21
N TYR A 77 -0.43 19.74 -4.04
CA TYR A 77 -0.66 21.20 -3.96
C TYR A 77 0.02 21.81 -2.72
N HIS A 78 -0.09 21.15 -1.56
CA HIS A 78 0.61 21.55 -0.34
C HIS A 78 2.12 21.61 -0.53
N ILE A 79 2.73 20.53 -1.03
CA ILE A 79 4.17 20.46 -1.29
C ILE A 79 4.61 21.50 -2.30
N ARG A 80 3.83 21.73 -3.37
CA ARG A 80 4.16 22.75 -4.38
C ARG A 80 4.21 24.16 -3.80
N ALA A 81 3.34 24.48 -2.84
CA ALA A 81 3.36 25.77 -2.16
C ALA A 81 4.64 25.97 -1.34
N LEU A 82 5.17 24.90 -0.74
CA LEU A 82 6.42 24.92 0.02
C LEU A 82 7.66 24.86 -0.88
N ASN A 83 7.63 24.00 -1.92
CA ASN A 83 8.72 23.81 -2.86
C ASN A 83 8.17 23.51 -4.28
N PRO A 84 8.17 24.49 -5.20
CA PRO A 84 7.62 24.33 -6.55
C PRO A 84 8.44 23.39 -7.45
N ASN A 85 9.62 22.98 -7.02
CA ASN A 85 10.50 22.05 -7.76
C ASN A 85 10.62 20.68 -7.08
N ALA A 86 9.76 20.36 -6.12
CA ALA A 86 9.84 19.12 -5.37
C ALA A 86 9.67 17.89 -6.27
N ASN A 87 10.46 16.87 -5.99
CA ASN A 87 10.21 15.51 -6.46
C ASN A 87 9.61 14.71 -5.32
N ILE A 88 8.53 14.02 -5.59
CA ILE A 88 7.70 13.36 -4.60
C ILE A 88 7.81 11.85 -4.79
N VAL A 89 7.95 11.12 -3.68
CA VAL A 89 7.65 9.70 -3.59
C VAL A 89 6.39 9.51 -2.75
N VAL A 90 5.45 8.76 -3.27
CA VAL A 90 4.21 8.37 -2.57
C VAL A 90 4.30 6.89 -2.26
N ALA A 91 4.09 6.52 -1.01
CA ALA A 91 4.14 5.14 -0.56
C ALA A 91 2.99 4.83 0.41
N PRO A 92 2.38 3.63 0.31
CA PRO A 92 1.56 3.09 1.37
C PRO A 92 2.35 2.95 2.67
N SER A 93 1.69 3.15 3.80
CA SER A 93 2.35 3.13 5.12
C SER A 93 2.47 1.73 5.73
N ASP A 94 1.88 0.72 5.09
CA ASP A 94 1.68 -0.63 5.64
C ASP A 94 2.28 -1.74 4.77
N HIS A 95 3.15 -1.40 3.83
CA HIS A 95 3.85 -2.37 3.00
C HIS A 95 5.15 -2.87 3.65
N LEU A 96 5.38 -4.16 3.51
CA LEU A 96 6.64 -4.80 3.89
C LEU A 96 7.67 -4.69 2.77
N ILE A 97 8.91 -4.40 3.14
CA ILE A 97 10.10 -4.45 2.28
C ILE A 97 11.19 -5.21 3.03
N LEU A 98 11.69 -6.30 2.47
CA LEU A 98 12.72 -7.13 3.12
C LEU A 98 14.14 -6.72 2.72
N LYS A 99 14.33 -6.25 1.48
CA LYS A 99 15.65 -5.83 0.95
C LYS A 99 15.68 -4.30 0.85
N GLU A 100 15.88 -3.66 2.02
CA GLU A 100 15.76 -2.19 2.11
C GLU A 100 16.82 -1.45 1.29
N SER A 101 18.06 -1.94 1.21
CA SER A 101 19.12 -1.30 0.45
C SER A 101 18.83 -1.24 -1.05
N GLU A 102 18.33 -2.32 -1.62
CA GLU A 102 17.92 -2.40 -3.03
C GLU A 102 16.71 -1.50 -3.30
N PHE A 103 15.76 -1.49 -2.36
CA PHE A 103 14.60 -0.62 -2.43
C PHE A 103 14.98 0.87 -2.41
N LEU A 104 15.81 1.30 -1.45
CA LEU A 104 16.25 2.69 -1.33
C LEU A 104 17.05 3.13 -2.55
N SER A 105 17.93 2.26 -3.07
CA SER A 105 18.64 2.54 -4.33
C SER A 105 17.68 2.74 -5.51
N ALA A 106 16.59 1.97 -5.59
CA ALA A 106 15.57 2.15 -6.62
C ALA A 106 14.79 3.46 -6.45
N ILE A 107 14.47 3.86 -5.21
CA ILE A 107 13.84 5.15 -4.90
C ILE A 107 14.75 6.32 -5.33
N GLU A 108 16.03 6.32 -4.96
CA GLU A 108 16.97 7.37 -5.33
C GLU A 108 17.11 7.51 -6.85
N LYS A 109 17.28 6.39 -7.57
CA LYS A 109 17.31 6.36 -9.04
C LYS A 109 16.01 6.86 -9.64
N GLY A 110 14.88 6.44 -9.09
CA GLY A 110 13.55 6.86 -9.53
C GLY A 110 13.33 8.36 -9.38
N LEU A 111 13.67 8.93 -8.22
CA LEU A 111 13.60 10.38 -7.99
C LEU A 111 14.51 11.16 -8.95
N ALA A 112 15.72 10.67 -9.22
CA ALA A 112 16.61 11.28 -10.21
C ALA A 112 16.05 11.20 -11.63
N PHE A 113 15.37 10.10 -12.00
CA PHE A 113 14.74 9.90 -13.30
C PHE A 113 13.58 10.86 -13.57
N VAL A 114 12.75 11.14 -12.55
CA VAL A 114 11.60 12.04 -12.68
C VAL A 114 11.95 13.52 -12.51
N ALA A 115 13.09 13.84 -11.90
CA ALA A 115 13.45 15.20 -11.49
C ALA A 115 13.49 16.22 -12.63
N LYS A 116 13.78 15.80 -13.85
CA LYS A 116 13.95 16.67 -15.03
C LYS A 116 13.02 16.30 -16.17
N SER A 117 11.92 15.65 -15.88
CA SER A 117 11.03 15.12 -16.91
C SER A 117 9.57 15.15 -16.48
N ASP A 118 8.67 15.18 -17.48
CA ASP A 118 7.23 15.07 -17.26
C ASP A 118 6.81 13.60 -17.22
N LYS A 119 7.41 12.82 -16.31
CA LYS A 119 7.21 11.36 -16.20
C LYS A 119 6.54 11.00 -14.89
N LEU A 120 5.68 9.99 -14.94
CA LEU A 120 5.07 9.34 -13.79
C LEU A 120 5.69 7.96 -13.66
N LEU A 121 6.34 7.68 -12.54
CA LEU A 121 7.07 6.43 -12.31
C LEU A 121 6.41 5.60 -11.21
N THR A 122 6.31 4.29 -11.41
CA THR A 122 5.96 3.33 -10.36
C THR A 122 7.02 2.24 -10.23
N LEU A 123 6.90 1.40 -9.19
CA LEU A 123 7.72 0.20 -9.01
C LEU A 123 6.92 -1.05 -9.43
N GLY A 124 7.58 -1.92 -10.19
CA GLY A 124 7.02 -3.18 -10.65
C GLY A 124 7.72 -4.38 -10.01
N ILE A 125 6.92 -5.32 -9.53
CA ILE A 125 7.37 -6.56 -8.87
C ILE A 125 7.00 -7.75 -9.75
N LYS A 126 7.93 -8.68 -9.95
CA LYS A 126 7.64 -9.88 -10.74
C LYS A 126 6.61 -10.75 -10.01
N PRO A 127 5.48 -11.08 -10.64
CA PRO A 127 4.46 -11.91 -10.02
C PRO A 127 4.94 -13.35 -9.87
N ASN A 128 4.58 -13.98 -8.77
CA ASN A 128 4.81 -15.40 -8.49
C ASN A 128 3.51 -16.21 -8.43
N ARG A 129 2.35 -15.54 -8.48
CA ARG A 129 1.01 -16.13 -8.48
C ARG A 129 -0.01 -15.19 -9.13
N PRO A 130 -1.21 -15.67 -9.52
CA PRO A 130 -2.28 -14.84 -10.06
C PRO A 130 -3.06 -14.12 -8.93
N GLU A 131 -2.53 -12.98 -8.46
CA GLU A 131 -3.13 -12.18 -7.41
C GLU A 131 -4.17 -11.21 -7.99
N THR A 132 -5.42 -11.25 -7.50
CA THR A 132 -6.51 -10.38 -7.98
C THR A 132 -6.66 -9.08 -7.18
N GLY A 133 -5.93 -8.97 -6.07
CA GLY A 133 -5.90 -7.77 -5.23
C GLY A 133 -4.96 -6.68 -5.72
N TYR A 134 -4.11 -6.97 -6.72
CA TYR A 134 -3.07 -6.07 -7.21
C TYR A 134 -3.36 -5.53 -8.61
N GLY A 135 -2.77 -4.38 -8.90
CA GLY A 135 -2.64 -3.89 -10.27
C GLY A 135 -1.53 -4.63 -11.04
N TYR A 136 -1.70 -4.76 -12.34
CA TYR A 136 -0.73 -5.37 -13.26
C TYR A 136 -0.26 -4.36 -14.30
N ILE A 137 1.05 -4.37 -14.55
CA ILE A 137 1.72 -3.46 -15.47
C ILE A 137 2.37 -4.28 -16.57
N GLN A 138 1.96 -4.09 -17.83
CA GLN A 138 2.66 -4.61 -18.99
C GLN A 138 3.75 -3.61 -19.41
N VAL A 139 4.98 -4.09 -19.53
CA VAL A 139 6.10 -3.28 -19.99
C VAL A 139 6.16 -3.22 -21.52
N ALA A 140 6.58 -2.08 -22.06
CA ALA A 140 6.84 -1.89 -23.48
C ALA A 140 8.34 -1.78 -23.75
N GLU A 141 8.79 -0.61 -24.18
CA GLU A 141 10.18 -0.37 -24.48
C GLU A 141 11.04 -0.20 -23.25
N HIS A 142 12.22 -0.78 -23.29
CA HIS A 142 13.29 -0.55 -22.36
C HIS A 142 13.93 0.83 -22.66
N ILE A 143 13.94 1.73 -21.69
CA ILE A 143 14.46 3.08 -21.88
C ILE A 143 15.95 3.14 -21.52
N ASP A 144 16.33 2.55 -20.40
CA ASP A 144 17.69 2.37 -19.93
C ASP A 144 17.78 1.17 -18.97
N SER A 145 18.92 0.97 -18.32
CA SER A 145 19.20 -0.20 -17.49
C SER A 145 18.17 -0.50 -16.37
N SER A 146 17.27 0.42 -16.06
CA SER A 146 16.38 0.31 -14.90
C SER A 146 14.92 0.68 -15.17
N PHE A 147 14.61 1.37 -16.31
CA PHE A 147 13.30 1.95 -16.55
C PHE A 147 12.69 1.46 -17.85
N TYR A 148 11.40 1.14 -17.79
CA TYR A 148 10.59 0.69 -18.93
C TYR A 148 9.41 1.63 -19.11
N LYS A 149 9.01 1.87 -20.34
CA LYS A 149 7.72 2.50 -20.61
C LYS A 149 6.61 1.51 -20.31
N VAL A 150 5.54 1.97 -19.67
CA VAL A 150 4.34 1.17 -19.45
C VAL A 150 3.53 1.13 -20.75
N LYS A 151 3.11 -0.09 -21.15
CA LYS A 151 2.24 -0.33 -22.30
C LYS A 151 0.78 -0.37 -21.86
N THR A 152 0.50 -1.09 -20.77
CA THR A 152 -0.84 -1.27 -20.23
C THR A 152 -0.75 -1.33 -18.71
N PHE A 153 -1.70 -0.69 -18.06
CA PHE A 153 -1.90 -0.76 -16.63
C PHE A 153 -3.32 -1.29 -16.38
N THR A 154 -3.48 -2.33 -15.59
CA THR A 154 -4.77 -2.97 -15.31
C THR A 154 -4.90 -3.18 -13.81
N GLU A 155 -5.83 -2.48 -13.18
CA GLU A 155 -6.04 -2.56 -11.73
C GLU A 155 -7.01 -3.71 -11.40
N LYS A 156 -6.57 -4.61 -10.51
CA LYS A 156 -7.35 -5.70 -9.91
C LYS A 156 -8.15 -6.54 -10.92
N PRO A 157 -7.46 -7.26 -11.83
CA PRO A 157 -8.10 -8.08 -12.83
C PRO A 157 -8.85 -9.27 -12.20
N GLU A 158 -9.80 -9.82 -12.94
CA GLU A 158 -10.43 -11.10 -12.60
C GLU A 158 -9.39 -12.25 -12.67
N LEU A 159 -9.64 -13.33 -11.91
CA LEU A 159 -8.68 -14.42 -11.72
C LEU A 159 -8.17 -15.03 -13.02
N GLU A 160 -9.05 -15.25 -13.99
CA GLU A 160 -8.66 -15.84 -15.28
C GLU A 160 -7.70 -14.94 -16.06
N LEU A 161 -7.93 -13.63 -16.02
CA LEU A 161 -7.04 -12.64 -16.64
C LEU A 161 -5.70 -12.56 -15.88
N ALA A 162 -5.73 -12.61 -14.55
CA ALA A 162 -4.52 -12.63 -13.73
C ALA A 162 -3.63 -13.84 -14.03
N LYS A 163 -4.22 -15.03 -14.26
CA LYS A 163 -3.48 -16.24 -14.70
C LYS A 163 -2.77 -16.01 -16.03
N VAL A 164 -3.49 -15.46 -17.02
CA VAL A 164 -2.91 -15.13 -18.33
C VAL A 164 -1.74 -14.16 -18.20
N PHE A 165 -1.87 -13.13 -17.34
CA PHE A 165 -0.80 -12.17 -17.11
C PHE A 165 0.45 -12.80 -16.52
N VAL A 166 0.30 -13.68 -15.53
CA VAL A 166 1.44 -14.41 -14.92
C VAL A 166 2.10 -15.37 -15.92
N GLU A 167 1.30 -16.14 -16.66
CA GLU A 167 1.79 -17.12 -17.65
C GLU A 167 2.53 -16.46 -18.82
N SER A 168 2.12 -15.26 -19.23
CA SER A 168 2.78 -14.51 -20.30
C SER A 168 4.21 -14.08 -19.96
N GLY A 169 4.51 -13.87 -18.66
CA GLY A 169 5.79 -13.36 -18.19
C GLY A 169 6.08 -11.89 -18.50
N GLU A 170 5.14 -11.18 -19.15
CA GLU A 170 5.30 -9.78 -19.58
C GLU A 170 4.73 -8.77 -18.57
N PHE A 171 4.00 -9.25 -17.57
CA PHE A 171 3.32 -8.40 -16.59
C PHE A 171 4.03 -8.42 -15.24
N TYR A 172 3.95 -7.28 -14.55
CA TYR A 172 4.49 -7.06 -13.23
C TYR A 172 3.41 -6.52 -12.31
N TRP A 173 3.43 -6.86 -11.02
CA TRP A 173 2.55 -6.24 -10.04
C TRP A 173 2.91 -4.79 -9.82
N ASN A 174 1.93 -3.92 -9.77
CA ASN A 174 2.09 -2.55 -9.28
C ASN A 174 2.29 -2.55 -7.77
N ALA A 175 3.45 -2.09 -7.31
CA ALA A 175 3.74 -2.02 -5.89
C ALA A 175 2.98 -0.89 -5.17
N GLY A 176 2.23 -0.04 -5.88
CA GLY A 176 1.53 1.10 -5.29
C GLY A 176 2.45 2.20 -4.78
N LEU A 177 3.71 2.19 -5.22
CA LEU A 177 4.69 3.24 -4.93
C LEU A 177 4.90 4.09 -6.18
N PHE A 178 4.76 5.39 -6.03
CA PHE A 178 4.81 6.31 -7.17
C PHE A 178 5.84 7.40 -6.95
N MET A 179 6.48 7.84 -8.04
CA MET A 179 7.44 8.95 -8.02
C MET A 179 7.19 9.88 -9.19
N TRP A 180 7.26 11.18 -8.94
CA TRP A 180 7.07 12.22 -9.96
C TRP A 180 7.57 13.58 -9.48
N ASN A 181 7.80 14.49 -10.41
CA ASN A 181 7.90 15.91 -10.08
C ASN A 181 6.51 16.44 -9.70
N VAL A 182 6.45 17.35 -8.73
CA VAL A 182 5.20 17.93 -8.23
C VAL A 182 4.33 18.55 -9.33
N ASN A 183 4.96 19.17 -10.33
CA ASN A 183 4.24 19.78 -11.45
C ASN A 183 3.69 18.73 -12.44
N SER A 184 4.40 17.59 -12.60
CA SER A 184 3.96 16.51 -13.48
C SER A 184 2.65 15.88 -12.99
N ILE A 185 2.55 15.57 -11.68
CA ILE A 185 1.32 14.99 -11.15
C ILE A 185 0.16 15.98 -11.12
N ILE A 186 0.41 17.25 -10.84
CA ILE A 186 -0.64 18.28 -10.88
C ILE A 186 -1.15 18.44 -12.32
N LYS A 187 -0.26 18.53 -13.31
CA LYS A 187 -0.63 18.60 -14.72
C LYS A 187 -1.42 17.36 -15.19
N ALA A 188 -1.00 16.16 -14.75
CA ALA A 188 -1.75 14.95 -15.04
C ALA A 188 -3.15 14.98 -14.39
N GLY A 189 -3.27 15.50 -13.17
CA GLY A 189 -4.56 15.73 -12.49
C GLY A 189 -5.44 16.72 -13.24
N GLU A 190 -4.89 17.84 -13.70
CA GLU A 190 -5.62 18.83 -14.50
C GLU A 190 -6.16 18.24 -15.82
N LEU A 191 -5.41 17.37 -16.45
CA LEU A 191 -5.80 16.74 -17.72
C LEU A 191 -6.82 15.60 -17.52
N LEU A 192 -6.59 14.71 -16.54
CA LEU A 192 -7.30 13.43 -16.42
C LEU A 192 -8.38 13.43 -15.34
N LEU A 193 -8.29 14.34 -14.36
CA LEU A 193 -9.23 14.52 -13.26
C LEU A 193 -9.60 16.01 -13.08
N PRO A 194 -10.11 16.69 -14.13
CA PRO A 194 -10.30 18.15 -14.12
C PRO A 194 -11.24 18.65 -13.02
N GLU A 195 -12.23 17.87 -12.62
CA GLU A 195 -13.12 18.21 -11.52
C GLU A 195 -12.35 18.27 -10.18
N LEU A 196 -11.51 17.28 -9.89
CA LEU A 196 -10.65 17.25 -8.71
C LEU A 196 -9.65 18.41 -8.72
N ALA A 197 -8.97 18.57 -9.85
CA ALA A 197 -7.95 19.61 -10.01
C ALA A 197 -8.55 21.00 -9.82
N THR A 198 -9.72 21.30 -10.40
CA THR A 198 -10.39 22.60 -10.26
C THR A 198 -10.72 22.91 -8.79
N LYS A 199 -11.27 21.92 -8.06
CA LYS A 199 -11.61 22.09 -6.64
C LYS A 199 -10.38 22.41 -5.78
N LEU A 200 -9.30 21.63 -5.94
CA LEU A 200 -8.09 21.81 -5.13
C LEU A 200 -7.26 23.02 -5.58
N ALA A 201 -7.19 23.33 -6.88
CA ALA A 201 -6.50 24.52 -7.37
C ALA A 201 -7.10 25.85 -6.84
N ALA A 202 -8.36 25.87 -6.44
CA ALA A 202 -9.00 27.02 -5.81
C ALA A 202 -8.31 27.43 -4.49
N GLY A 203 -7.62 26.49 -3.83
CA GLY A 203 -6.86 26.74 -2.60
C GLY A 203 -5.42 27.20 -2.79
N LYS A 204 -4.99 27.58 -4.01
CA LYS A 204 -3.58 27.88 -4.35
C LYS A 204 -2.90 28.89 -3.42
N ASP A 205 -3.66 29.85 -2.86
CA ASP A 205 -3.15 30.94 -2.04
C ASP A 205 -3.19 30.61 -0.52
N VAL A 206 -3.77 29.45 -0.14
CA VAL A 206 -3.89 29.04 1.27
C VAL A 206 -3.06 27.81 1.63
N TYR A 207 -2.57 27.06 0.67
CA TYR A 207 -1.70 25.91 0.95
C TYR A 207 -0.42 26.32 1.67
N GLY A 208 -0.04 25.57 2.70
CA GLY A 208 1.09 25.89 3.58
C GLY A 208 0.82 27.03 4.57
N THR A 209 -0.44 27.49 4.72
CA THR A 209 -0.86 28.51 5.68
C THR A 209 -1.86 27.94 6.70
N PRO A 210 -2.15 28.62 7.82
CA PRO A 210 -3.16 28.17 8.78
C PRO A 210 -4.57 28.01 8.20
N GLU A 211 -4.88 28.66 7.10
CA GLU A 211 -6.19 28.63 6.42
C GLU A 211 -6.40 27.35 5.60
N GLU A 212 -5.33 26.59 5.32
CA GLU A 212 -5.41 25.37 4.53
C GLU A 212 -6.39 24.35 5.11
N LYS A 213 -6.33 24.10 6.42
CA LYS A 213 -7.22 23.12 7.07
C LYS A 213 -8.69 23.46 6.84
N LYS A 214 -9.06 24.74 7.00
CA LYS A 214 -10.43 25.19 6.76
C LYS A 214 -10.83 24.99 5.30
N PHE A 215 -9.96 25.36 4.36
CA PHE A 215 -10.22 25.16 2.92
C PHE A 215 -10.45 23.69 2.59
N ILE A 216 -9.63 22.79 3.13
CA ILE A 216 -9.75 21.34 2.90
C ILE A 216 -11.05 20.79 3.52
N ASP A 217 -11.41 21.20 4.75
CA ASP A 217 -12.64 20.76 5.40
C ASP A 217 -13.89 21.12 4.59
N GLU A 218 -13.89 22.27 3.93
CA GLU A 218 -15.01 22.76 3.12
C GLU A 218 -15.06 22.10 1.71
N ASN A 219 -13.92 21.79 1.08
CA ASN A 219 -13.85 21.41 -0.34
C ASN A 219 -13.55 19.93 -0.58
N PHE A 220 -12.76 19.29 0.26
CA PHE A 220 -12.34 17.91 0.09
C PHE A 220 -13.51 16.89 0.12
N PRO A 221 -14.56 17.05 0.95
CA PRO A 221 -15.72 16.15 0.92
C PRO A 221 -16.45 16.10 -0.42
N ALA A 222 -16.34 17.14 -1.23
CA ALA A 222 -16.96 17.19 -2.57
C ALA A 222 -16.04 16.66 -3.68
N CYS A 223 -14.82 16.23 -3.38
CA CYS A 223 -13.93 15.61 -4.36
C CYS A 223 -14.44 14.23 -4.81
N PRO A 224 -14.15 13.83 -6.06
CA PRO A 224 -14.51 12.50 -6.55
C PRO A 224 -13.82 11.41 -5.74
N ASN A 225 -14.51 10.27 -5.54
CA ASN A 225 -13.94 9.11 -4.84
C ASN A 225 -13.28 8.17 -5.84
N VAL A 226 -11.99 8.40 -6.13
CA VAL A 226 -11.24 7.67 -7.16
C VAL A 226 -9.81 7.40 -6.72
N SER A 227 -9.25 6.22 -7.04
CA SER A 227 -7.83 5.94 -6.81
C SER A 227 -6.94 6.64 -7.85
N ILE A 228 -5.69 6.87 -7.48
CA ILE A 228 -4.67 7.40 -8.39
C ILE A 228 -4.44 6.45 -9.57
N ASP A 229 -4.55 5.14 -9.32
CA ASP A 229 -4.40 4.09 -10.32
C ASP A 229 -5.43 4.26 -11.44
N PHE A 230 -6.72 4.21 -11.11
CA PHE A 230 -7.82 4.39 -12.07
C PHE A 230 -7.93 5.81 -12.64
N GLY A 231 -7.62 6.80 -11.82
CA GLY A 231 -7.79 8.20 -12.20
C GLY A 231 -6.71 8.70 -13.14
N ILE A 232 -5.47 8.29 -12.93
CA ILE A 232 -4.29 8.81 -13.61
C ILE A 232 -3.45 7.70 -14.23
N MET A 233 -2.99 6.70 -13.45
CA MET A 233 -1.96 5.77 -13.91
C MET A 233 -2.41 4.88 -15.08
N GLU A 234 -3.66 4.49 -15.14
CA GLU A 234 -4.23 3.74 -16.29
C GLU A 234 -4.41 4.59 -17.56
N LYS A 235 -4.52 5.91 -17.42
CA LYS A 235 -4.92 6.81 -18.51
C LYS A 235 -3.78 7.65 -19.07
N ALA A 236 -2.75 7.89 -18.26
CA ALA A 236 -1.63 8.71 -18.65
C ALA A 236 -0.70 7.96 -19.61
N ASP A 237 -0.25 8.64 -20.64
CA ASP A 237 0.65 8.10 -21.68
C ASP A 237 2.14 8.22 -21.31
N ASN A 238 2.46 8.95 -20.25
CA ASN A 238 3.82 9.21 -19.74
C ASN A 238 4.16 8.39 -18.48
N VAL A 239 3.57 7.19 -18.35
CA VAL A 239 3.84 6.28 -17.22
C VAL A 239 5.03 5.38 -17.53
N TYR A 240 5.89 5.23 -16.54
CA TYR A 240 7.08 4.40 -16.56
C TYR A 240 7.11 3.48 -15.32
N VAL A 241 7.88 2.40 -15.41
CA VAL A 241 8.06 1.46 -14.30
C VAL A 241 9.55 1.14 -14.13
N SER A 242 9.98 1.08 -12.87
CA SER A 242 11.27 0.49 -12.47
C SER A 242 11.00 -0.89 -11.89
N LEU A 243 11.65 -1.90 -12.45
CA LEU A 243 11.49 -3.29 -12.02
C LEU A 243 12.51 -3.64 -10.95
N GLY A 244 12.06 -4.35 -9.91
CA GLY A 244 12.96 -4.78 -8.84
C GLY A 244 12.41 -5.94 -8.01
N ASP A 245 13.32 -6.58 -7.30
CA ASP A 245 13.01 -7.59 -6.28
C ASP A 245 13.44 -7.07 -4.92
N PHE A 246 12.51 -6.45 -4.21
CA PHE A 246 12.74 -5.84 -2.90
C PHE A 246 12.23 -6.71 -1.74
N GLY A 247 11.71 -7.92 -2.01
CA GLY A 247 10.95 -8.67 -1.02
C GLY A 247 9.70 -7.89 -0.60
N TRP A 248 9.00 -7.29 -1.58
CA TRP A 248 7.82 -6.47 -1.37
C TRP A 248 6.57 -7.31 -1.12
N SER A 249 5.73 -6.84 -0.21
CA SER A 249 4.36 -7.30 -0.03
C SER A 249 3.50 -6.21 0.59
N ASP A 250 2.23 -6.17 0.18
CA ASP A 250 1.22 -5.33 0.85
C ASP A 250 0.66 -5.97 2.12
N LEU A 251 1.06 -7.22 2.45
CA LEU A 251 0.51 -8.03 3.54
C LEU A 251 -1.04 -8.07 3.55
N GLY A 252 -1.65 -7.79 2.41
CA GLY A 252 -3.10 -7.70 2.26
C GLY A 252 -3.78 -9.06 2.26
N THR A 253 -3.02 -10.13 2.04
CA THR A 253 -3.52 -11.49 1.93
C THR A 253 -2.75 -12.47 2.83
N TRP A 254 -3.40 -13.55 3.23
CA TRP A 254 -2.75 -14.64 3.97
C TRP A 254 -1.71 -15.37 3.13
N GLY A 255 -1.94 -15.44 1.82
CA GLY A 255 -0.96 -15.95 0.87
C GLY A 255 0.32 -15.13 0.88
N SER A 256 0.23 -13.80 0.88
CA SER A 256 1.38 -12.90 0.99
C SER A 256 2.15 -13.10 2.30
N LEU A 257 1.43 -13.24 3.41
CA LEU A 257 2.02 -13.50 4.72
C LEU A 257 2.75 -14.87 4.74
N TYR A 258 2.14 -15.89 4.15
CA TYR A 258 2.73 -17.22 4.02
C TYR A 258 4.04 -17.20 3.23
N ASP A 259 4.06 -16.54 2.07
CA ASP A 259 5.23 -16.50 1.18
C ASP A 259 6.45 -15.87 1.86
N LEU A 260 6.24 -14.89 2.71
CA LEU A 260 7.28 -14.12 3.37
C LEU A 260 7.69 -14.63 4.76
N SER A 261 6.87 -15.52 5.34
CA SER A 261 7.14 -16.04 6.69
C SER A 261 8.13 -17.20 6.65
N GLN A 262 8.87 -17.37 7.74
CA GLN A 262 9.72 -18.53 7.94
C GLN A 262 8.87 -19.79 8.04
N LYS A 263 9.23 -20.82 7.28
CA LYS A 263 8.54 -22.11 7.21
C LYS A 263 9.33 -23.17 7.97
N ASP A 264 8.62 -24.10 8.58
CA ASP A 264 9.22 -25.34 9.09
C ASP A 264 9.55 -26.34 7.93
N GLU A 265 10.12 -27.50 8.26
CA GLU A 265 10.48 -28.55 7.31
C GLU A 265 9.27 -29.09 6.51
N SER A 266 8.08 -28.95 7.02
CA SER A 266 6.81 -29.34 6.39
C SER A 266 6.06 -28.15 5.76
N GLU A 267 6.78 -27.03 5.53
CA GLU A 267 6.23 -25.81 4.96
C GLU A 267 5.11 -25.16 5.77
N ASN A 268 4.97 -25.43 7.07
CA ASN A 268 4.03 -24.71 7.92
C ASN A 268 4.63 -23.38 8.40
N VAL A 269 3.77 -22.39 8.52
CA VAL A 269 4.06 -21.08 9.11
C VAL A 269 3.33 -21.00 10.46
N THR A 270 4.06 -20.68 11.54
CA THR A 270 3.47 -20.40 12.86
C THR A 270 3.87 -19.00 13.29
N LEU A 271 2.89 -18.16 13.61
CA LEU A 271 3.10 -16.77 14.02
C LEU A 271 2.41 -16.48 15.36
N LYS A 272 3.11 -15.75 16.21
CA LYS A 272 2.63 -15.24 17.50
C LYS A 272 2.30 -16.32 18.57
N CYS A 273 2.25 -17.59 18.23
CA CYS A 273 1.91 -18.67 19.15
C CYS A 273 2.97 -19.78 19.15
N ARG A 274 2.78 -20.79 19.98
CA ARG A 274 3.50 -22.08 19.88
C ARG A 274 2.62 -23.08 19.14
N SER A 275 3.23 -24.00 18.40
CA SER A 275 2.50 -25.06 17.71
C SER A 275 3.19 -26.41 17.86
N LEU A 276 2.38 -27.48 17.95
CA LEU A 276 2.77 -28.86 17.75
C LEU A 276 1.97 -29.38 16.56
N LEU A 277 2.66 -29.66 15.46
CA LEU A 277 2.05 -30.03 14.19
C LEU A 277 2.41 -31.48 13.88
N TYR A 278 1.38 -32.35 13.80
CA TYR A 278 1.53 -33.77 13.49
C TYR A 278 0.89 -34.04 12.15
N ASN A 279 1.56 -34.76 11.25
CA ASN A 279 1.04 -35.11 9.92
C ASN A 279 0.44 -33.91 9.15
N SER A 280 0.98 -32.70 9.39
CA SER A 280 0.41 -31.44 8.91
C SER A 280 1.43 -30.68 8.07
N LYS A 281 1.01 -30.19 6.90
CA LYS A 281 1.89 -29.46 5.99
C LYS A 281 1.22 -28.28 5.31
N ASN A 282 2.05 -27.30 4.90
CA ASN A 282 1.60 -26.17 4.09
C ASN A 282 0.48 -25.34 4.76
N ASN A 283 0.49 -25.21 6.11
CA ASN A 283 -0.51 -24.47 6.87
C ASN A 283 0.00 -23.12 7.34
N ILE A 284 -0.93 -22.21 7.64
CA ILE A 284 -0.67 -20.97 8.35
C ILE A 284 -1.39 -21.03 9.69
N VAL A 285 -0.68 -20.86 10.79
CA VAL A 285 -1.21 -20.86 12.16
C VAL A 285 -0.88 -19.53 12.83
N VAL A 286 -1.88 -18.73 13.11
CA VAL A 286 -1.75 -17.41 13.76
C VAL A 286 -2.71 -17.32 14.93
N LEU A 287 -2.20 -17.49 16.13
CA LEU A 287 -2.98 -17.40 17.36
C LEU A 287 -2.36 -16.38 18.32
N PRO A 288 -3.10 -15.89 19.34
CA PRO A 288 -2.54 -15.03 20.38
C PRO A 288 -1.28 -15.62 21.04
N GLN A 289 -0.36 -14.75 21.47
CA GLN A 289 0.99 -15.13 21.96
C GLN A 289 1.04 -16.19 23.06
N ASN A 290 0.00 -16.29 23.89
CA ASN A 290 -0.05 -17.22 25.03
C ASN A 290 -0.75 -18.55 24.71
N LYS A 291 -1.05 -18.81 23.43
CA LYS A 291 -1.74 -20.04 23.02
C LYS A 291 -0.80 -21.07 22.44
N LEU A 292 -1.16 -22.33 22.63
CA LEU A 292 -0.57 -23.48 21.98
C LEU A 292 -1.59 -24.07 20.99
N ALA A 293 -1.19 -24.19 19.73
CA ALA A 293 -1.93 -24.97 18.74
C ALA A 293 -1.42 -26.41 18.74
N VAL A 294 -2.31 -27.37 18.84
CA VAL A 294 -2.00 -28.80 18.60
C VAL A 294 -2.86 -29.25 17.43
N ILE A 295 -2.23 -29.56 16.31
CA ILE A 295 -2.90 -29.83 15.04
C ILE A 295 -2.38 -31.14 14.45
N ASP A 296 -3.28 -32.02 14.04
CA ASP A 296 -2.94 -33.30 13.38
C ASP A 296 -3.73 -33.44 12.06
N GLY A 297 -3.02 -33.81 10.99
CA GLY A 297 -3.60 -34.20 9.71
C GLY A 297 -4.12 -33.08 8.84
N LEU A 298 -3.75 -31.80 9.07
CA LEU A 298 -4.18 -30.68 8.23
C LEU A 298 -3.16 -30.37 7.12
N GLU A 299 -3.66 -30.13 5.91
CA GLU A 299 -2.87 -29.72 4.76
C GLU A 299 -3.50 -28.53 4.02
N GLY A 300 -2.74 -27.46 3.87
CA GLY A 300 -3.14 -26.26 3.14
C GLY A 300 -4.23 -25.44 3.84
N TYR A 301 -4.22 -25.36 5.17
CA TYR A 301 -5.20 -24.60 5.96
C TYR A 301 -4.62 -23.29 6.48
N LEU A 302 -5.50 -22.32 6.60
CA LEU A 302 -5.38 -21.13 7.41
C LEU A 302 -6.10 -21.36 8.75
N ILE A 303 -5.39 -21.23 9.85
CA ILE A 303 -5.88 -21.28 11.23
C ILE A 303 -5.53 -19.94 11.87
N ALA A 304 -6.52 -19.11 12.13
CA ALA A 304 -6.29 -17.79 12.72
C ALA A 304 -7.29 -17.52 13.85
N GLU A 305 -6.83 -16.90 14.92
CA GLU A 305 -7.69 -16.46 16.01
C GLU A 305 -7.45 -14.99 16.31
N SER A 306 -8.54 -14.24 16.46
CA SER A 306 -8.53 -12.86 16.93
C SER A 306 -9.70 -12.67 17.89
N ASP A 307 -9.42 -12.08 19.05
CA ASP A 307 -10.40 -11.87 20.11
C ASP A 307 -11.13 -13.17 20.49
N ASN A 308 -12.41 -13.26 20.18
CA ASN A 308 -13.26 -14.42 20.47
C ASN A 308 -13.65 -15.24 19.22
N VAL A 309 -12.95 -15.01 18.08
CA VAL A 309 -13.25 -15.70 16.81
C VAL A 309 -12.08 -16.57 16.37
N LEU A 310 -12.33 -17.85 16.15
CA LEU A 310 -11.43 -18.80 15.53
C LEU A 310 -11.88 -19.07 14.08
N LEU A 311 -11.00 -18.80 13.14
CA LEU A 311 -11.17 -19.11 11.71
C LEU A 311 -10.32 -20.33 11.35
N ILE A 312 -10.92 -21.32 10.72
CA ILE A 312 -10.23 -22.43 10.06
C ILE A 312 -10.81 -22.59 8.66
N CYS A 313 -10.01 -22.35 7.63
CA CYS A 313 -10.43 -22.53 6.25
C CYS A 313 -9.26 -22.98 5.36
N LYS A 314 -9.53 -23.44 4.14
CA LYS A 314 -8.48 -23.69 3.16
C LYS A 314 -7.79 -22.36 2.77
N LYS A 315 -6.47 -22.36 2.57
CA LYS A 315 -5.73 -21.18 2.10
C LYS A 315 -6.28 -20.67 0.76
N ASP A 316 -6.60 -21.59 -0.14
CA ASP A 316 -7.14 -21.26 -1.48
C ASP A 316 -8.52 -20.62 -1.42
N GLU A 317 -9.23 -20.74 -0.29
CA GLU A 317 -10.54 -20.13 -0.02
C GLU A 317 -10.42 -18.78 0.72
N GLU A 318 -9.25 -18.19 0.78
CA GLU A 318 -9.02 -16.89 1.44
C GLU A 318 -9.98 -15.80 0.96
N HIS A 319 -10.32 -15.79 -0.32
CA HIS A 319 -11.27 -14.85 -0.92
C HIS A 319 -12.68 -14.91 -0.28
N SER A 320 -13.04 -16.06 0.27
CA SER A 320 -14.33 -16.29 0.94
C SER A 320 -14.41 -15.73 2.37
N ILE A 321 -13.30 -15.32 2.97
CA ILE A 321 -13.27 -14.80 4.36
C ILE A 321 -14.21 -13.59 4.53
N ARG A 322 -14.29 -12.70 3.54
CA ARG A 322 -15.22 -11.56 3.58
C ARG A 322 -16.66 -12.00 3.71
N LYS A 323 -17.03 -13.07 3.00
CA LYS A 323 -18.37 -13.65 3.10
C LYS A 323 -18.60 -14.24 4.49
N TYR A 324 -17.62 -14.94 5.05
CA TYR A 324 -17.74 -15.52 6.39
C TYR A 324 -17.93 -14.43 7.45
N VAL A 325 -17.19 -13.33 7.38
CA VAL A 325 -17.36 -12.17 8.26
C VAL A 325 -18.75 -11.56 8.13
N ASN A 326 -19.23 -11.33 6.89
CA ASN A 326 -20.56 -10.79 6.66
C ASN A 326 -21.66 -11.74 7.18
N ASP A 327 -21.51 -13.05 6.96
CA ASP A 327 -22.45 -14.05 7.45
C ASP A 327 -22.50 -14.09 8.98
N ALA A 328 -21.34 -13.96 9.66
CA ALA A 328 -21.26 -13.87 11.11
C ALA A 328 -21.96 -12.59 11.62
N GLN A 329 -21.69 -11.43 11.00
CA GLN A 329 -22.33 -10.16 11.34
C GLN A 329 -23.85 -10.23 11.24
N ILE A 330 -24.37 -10.75 10.13
CA ILE A 330 -25.83 -10.84 9.88
C ILE A 330 -26.49 -11.81 10.87
N LYS A 331 -25.84 -12.93 11.19
CA LYS A 331 -26.43 -13.99 12.00
C LYS A 331 -26.23 -13.84 13.49
N LEU A 332 -25.11 -13.24 13.91
CA LEU A 332 -24.66 -13.25 15.32
C LEU A 332 -24.45 -11.84 15.90
N GLY A 333 -24.48 -10.80 15.07
CA GLY A 333 -24.25 -9.41 15.48
C GLY A 333 -22.79 -8.96 15.37
N GLU A 334 -22.51 -7.74 15.87
CA GLU A 334 -21.21 -7.07 15.69
C GLU A 334 -20.11 -7.56 16.66
N ASP A 335 -20.45 -8.37 17.65
CA ASP A 335 -19.49 -8.84 18.67
C ASP A 335 -18.42 -9.83 18.13
N TYR A 336 -18.57 -10.25 16.87
CA TYR A 336 -17.69 -11.23 16.22
C TYR A 336 -17.03 -10.71 14.95
N ILE A 337 -16.79 -9.37 14.89
CA ILE A 337 -16.24 -8.76 13.67
C ILE A 337 -14.91 -8.03 13.95
#